data_3c262e04344d3ff958052d7ac5a03554
#
_entry.id   3c262e04344d3ff958052d7ac5a03554
#
_cell.length_a   1.000
_cell.length_b   1.000
_cell.length_c   1.000
_cell.angle_alpha   90.00
_cell.angle_beta   90.00
_cell.angle_gamma   90.00
#
_symmetry.space_group_name_H-M   'P 1'
#
loop_
_entity.id
_entity.type
_entity.pdbx_description
1 polymer ?
#
loop_
_entity_poly.entity_id
_entity_poly.type
_entity_poly.pdbx_seq_one_letter_code
_entity_poly.pdbx_strand_id
1 'polypeptide(L)'
;MGKGKFGTIVQIGDILVSEDVVTEYFACDYAVCRGACCIEGDSGAPLDETELEGLERNYPAYSAWMTERGRAAVEAKGFFEVDRENDIVTPLVSPEKSEISGGPDLATAQRCECAFCHFGEQGECLCAIEKAGCTKPASCSLYPIRITHLTGGGLALNVHHWDICKPAFEKGARERILVYQFLKNPLTKAFGEDFYEALSAAAKHLHG
;
A
#
# COMPACT_ATOMS: atom_id res chain seq x y z
N MET A 1 31.12 12.83 13.97
CA MET A 1 29.91 13.66 13.84
C MET A 1 28.72 12.74 14.03
N GLY A 2 27.97 12.85 15.14
CA GLY A 2 26.81 12.02 15.38
C GLY A 2 25.72 12.33 14.37
N LYS A 3 25.25 11.31 13.63
CA LYS A 3 24.03 11.43 12.84
C LYS A 3 22.91 11.85 13.78
N GLY A 4 22.26 12.99 13.49
CA GLY A 4 21.11 13.44 14.25
C GLY A 4 20.03 12.36 14.27
N LYS A 5 19.24 12.35 15.33
CA LYS A 5 18.18 11.35 15.59
C LYS A 5 17.02 11.42 14.59
N PHE A 6 17.06 12.35 13.64
CA PHE A 6 16.09 12.57 12.58
C PHE A 6 16.85 12.53 11.25
N GLY A 7 16.41 11.66 10.32
CA GLY A 7 16.94 11.59 8.97
C GLY A 7 16.76 12.91 8.19
N THR A 8 17.38 13.02 7.04
CA THR A 8 17.21 14.16 6.13
C THR A 8 15.77 14.16 5.58
N ILE A 9 15.15 15.33 5.51
CA ILE A 9 13.86 15.54 4.85
C ILE A 9 14.11 16.32 3.56
N VAL A 10 13.63 15.81 2.46
CA VAL A 10 13.62 16.48 1.16
C VAL A 10 12.28 17.16 0.98
N GLN A 11 12.26 18.46 0.71
CA GLN A 11 11.03 19.18 0.39
C GLN A 11 10.91 19.38 -1.13
N ILE A 12 9.78 18.98 -1.70
CA ILE A 12 9.45 19.15 -3.12
C ILE A 12 8.05 19.79 -3.19
N GLY A 13 8.00 21.09 -3.46
CA GLY A 13 6.75 21.85 -3.33
C GLY A 13 6.20 21.78 -1.91
N ASP A 14 4.94 21.36 -1.77
CA ASP A 14 4.26 21.19 -0.49
C ASP A 14 4.38 19.75 0.08
N ILE A 15 5.27 18.94 -0.50
CA ILE A 15 5.47 17.55 -0.11
C ILE A 15 6.81 17.41 0.62
N LEU A 16 6.76 16.87 1.84
CA LEU A 16 7.93 16.48 2.63
C LEU A 16 8.21 15.00 2.40
N VAL A 17 9.42 14.67 1.97
CA VAL A 17 9.82 13.29 1.68
C VAL A 17 10.92 12.88 2.64
N SER A 18 10.74 11.81 3.39
CA SER A 18 11.80 11.26 4.24
C SER A 18 12.94 10.68 3.39
N GLU A 19 14.14 10.73 3.92
CA GLU A 19 15.38 10.24 3.26
C GLU A 19 15.22 8.78 2.79
N ASP A 20 14.53 7.95 3.56
CA ASP A 20 14.33 6.52 3.30
C ASP A 20 13.67 6.28 1.93
N VAL A 21 12.78 7.16 1.47
CA VAL A 21 12.12 7.03 0.16
C VAL A 21 13.14 6.97 -0.98
N VAL A 22 14.27 7.65 -0.83
CA VAL A 22 15.32 7.75 -1.86
C VAL A 22 16.58 6.96 -1.52
N THR A 23 16.72 6.42 -0.31
CA THR A 23 17.92 5.69 0.13
C THR A 23 17.67 4.24 0.45
N GLU A 24 16.44 3.84 0.81
CA GLU A 24 16.11 2.46 1.11
C GLU A 24 15.92 1.63 -0.16
N TYR A 25 16.31 0.36 -0.08
CA TYR A 25 16.12 -0.62 -1.14
C TYR A 25 14.80 -1.35 -0.98
N PHE A 26 14.07 -1.50 -2.09
CA PHE A 26 12.82 -2.25 -2.09
C PHE A 26 12.49 -2.77 -3.49
N ALA A 27 12.10 -4.04 -3.57
CA ALA A 27 11.45 -4.63 -4.74
C ALA A 27 10.45 -5.67 -4.25
N CYS A 28 9.16 -5.45 -4.48
CA CYS A 28 8.12 -6.36 -4.00
C CYS A 28 8.44 -7.82 -4.37
N ASP A 29 8.46 -8.69 -3.37
CA ASP A 29 8.69 -10.13 -3.54
C ASP A 29 7.39 -10.89 -3.36
N TYR A 30 6.51 -10.72 -4.34
CA TYR A 30 5.19 -11.33 -4.34
C TYR A 30 5.25 -12.86 -4.29
N ALA A 31 6.28 -13.46 -4.89
CA ALA A 31 6.48 -14.91 -4.85
C ALA A 31 6.67 -15.45 -3.43
N VAL A 32 7.24 -14.63 -2.53
CA VAL A 32 7.45 -14.97 -1.12
C VAL A 32 6.27 -14.54 -0.25
N CYS A 33 5.84 -13.26 -0.33
CA CYS A 33 4.80 -12.73 0.55
C CYS A 33 3.37 -13.13 0.12
N ARG A 34 3.16 -13.52 -1.15
CA ARG A 34 1.88 -13.99 -1.68
C ARG A 34 0.70 -13.06 -1.44
N GLY A 35 0.97 -11.74 -1.41
CA GLY A 35 -0.05 -10.72 -1.20
C GLY A 35 -0.45 -10.52 0.26
N ALA A 36 0.44 -10.80 1.21
CA ALA A 36 0.18 -10.68 2.64
C ALA A 36 -0.36 -9.30 3.06
N CYS A 37 0.02 -8.21 2.37
CA CYS A 37 -0.49 -6.86 2.64
C CYS A 37 -2.02 -6.70 2.45
N CYS A 38 -2.68 -7.63 1.79
CA CYS A 38 -4.14 -7.64 1.61
C CYS A 38 -4.87 -8.57 2.59
N ILE A 39 -4.15 -9.36 3.41
CA ILE A 39 -4.73 -10.34 4.35
C ILE A 39 -4.20 -10.21 5.78
N GLU A 40 -3.17 -9.41 6.00
CA GLU A 40 -2.59 -9.14 7.32
C GLU A 40 -2.99 -7.73 7.78
N GLY A 41 -3.10 -7.56 9.08
CA GLY A 41 -3.44 -6.29 9.71
C GLY A 41 -4.80 -6.30 10.37
N ASP A 42 -5.07 -5.27 11.14
CA ASP A 42 -6.27 -5.05 11.93
C ASP A 42 -7.15 -3.91 11.36
N SER A 43 -6.69 -3.24 10.30
CA SER A 43 -7.41 -2.22 9.56
C SER A 43 -7.25 -2.40 8.05
N GLY A 44 -8.17 -1.84 7.27
CA GLY A 44 -8.07 -1.73 5.81
C GLY A 44 -6.96 -0.78 5.36
N ALA A 45 -6.69 -0.76 4.07
CA ALA A 45 -5.76 0.20 3.50
C ALA A 45 -6.37 1.61 3.54
N PRO A 46 -5.63 2.66 3.97
CA PRO A 46 -6.11 4.03 3.97
C PRO A 46 -6.62 4.49 2.59
N LEU A 47 -7.70 5.24 2.59
CA LEU A 47 -8.32 5.83 1.41
C LEU A 47 -8.40 7.34 1.54
N ASP A 48 -8.20 8.05 0.43
CA ASP A 48 -8.61 9.45 0.32
C ASP A 48 -10.08 9.53 -0.11
N GLU A 49 -10.82 10.51 0.40
CA GLU A 49 -12.24 10.69 0.02
C GLU A 49 -12.45 10.82 -1.49
N THR A 50 -11.47 11.41 -2.20
CA THR A 50 -11.51 11.58 -3.66
C THR A 50 -11.42 10.26 -4.44
N GLU A 51 -11.00 9.17 -3.79
CA GLU A 51 -10.88 7.85 -4.41
C GLU A 51 -12.20 7.08 -4.40
N LEU A 52 -13.12 7.42 -3.49
CA LEU A 52 -14.36 6.67 -3.25
C LEU A 52 -15.24 6.60 -4.50
N GLU A 53 -15.45 7.74 -5.18
CA GLU A 53 -16.23 7.77 -6.43
C GLU A 53 -15.63 6.85 -7.49
N GLY A 54 -14.30 6.80 -7.58
CA GLY A 54 -13.59 5.94 -8.52
C GLY A 54 -13.77 4.45 -8.21
N LEU A 55 -13.74 4.08 -6.92
CA LEU A 55 -13.99 2.72 -6.46
C LEU A 55 -15.41 2.29 -6.80
N GLU A 56 -16.40 3.11 -6.47
CA GLU A 56 -17.81 2.81 -6.75
C GLU A 56 -18.10 2.70 -8.25
N ARG A 57 -17.67 3.68 -9.03
CA ARG A 57 -17.89 3.70 -10.48
C ARG A 57 -17.29 2.49 -11.20
N ASN A 58 -16.14 2.01 -10.74
CA ASN A 58 -15.46 0.89 -11.36
C ASN A 58 -15.88 -0.48 -10.78
N TYR A 59 -16.76 -0.52 -9.78
CA TYR A 59 -17.21 -1.76 -9.13
C TYR A 59 -17.72 -2.82 -10.13
N PRO A 60 -18.52 -2.50 -11.14
CA PRO A 60 -18.96 -3.50 -12.12
C PRO A 60 -17.82 -4.20 -12.85
N ALA A 61 -16.67 -3.53 -13.03
CA ALA A 61 -15.54 -4.11 -13.73
C ALA A 61 -14.74 -5.09 -12.86
N TYR A 62 -14.54 -4.78 -11.57
CA TYR A 62 -13.72 -5.60 -10.70
C TYR A 62 -14.48 -6.54 -9.77
N SER A 63 -15.80 -6.34 -9.57
CA SER A 63 -16.62 -7.20 -8.70
C SER A 63 -16.61 -8.67 -9.13
N ALA A 64 -16.54 -8.94 -10.43
CA ALA A 64 -16.46 -10.30 -10.96
C ALA A 64 -15.19 -11.05 -10.54
N TRP A 65 -14.12 -10.34 -10.19
CA TRP A 65 -12.86 -10.91 -9.71
C TRP A 65 -12.81 -11.06 -8.18
N MET A 66 -13.68 -10.36 -7.45
CA MET A 66 -13.72 -10.42 -6.00
C MET A 66 -14.23 -11.79 -5.51
N THR A 67 -13.82 -12.15 -4.29
CA THR A 67 -14.44 -13.27 -3.58
C THR A 67 -15.93 -12.98 -3.32
N GLU A 68 -16.74 -14.02 -3.19
CA GLU A 68 -18.15 -13.86 -2.82
C GLU A 68 -18.30 -13.10 -1.49
N ARG A 69 -17.44 -13.40 -0.54
CA ARG A 69 -17.37 -12.75 0.78
C ARG A 69 -16.96 -11.28 0.69
N GLY A 70 -16.01 -10.97 -0.19
CA GLY A 70 -15.61 -9.59 -0.47
C GLY A 70 -16.76 -8.77 -1.04
N ARG A 71 -17.50 -9.32 -2.01
CA ARG A 71 -18.72 -8.67 -2.54
C ARG A 71 -19.77 -8.46 -1.46
N ALA A 72 -20.05 -9.48 -0.67
CA ALA A 72 -21.02 -9.37 0.43
C ALA A 72 -20.58 -8.32 1.48
N ALA A 73 -19.27 -8.16 1.73
CA ALA A 73 -18.76 -7.12 2.61
C ALA A 73 -19.00 -5.72 2.03
N VAL A 74 -18.76 -5.51 0.73
CA VAL A 74 -19.04 -4.23 0.05
C VAL A 74 -20.54 -3.93 0.00
N GLU A 75 -21.39 -4.92 -0.24
CA GLU A 75 -22.85 -4.76 -0.23
C GLU A 75 -23.39 -4.37 1.17
N ALA A 76 -22.77 -4.89 2.23
CA ALA A 76 -23.19 -4.63 3.61
C ALA A 76 -22.63 -3.32 4.18
N LYS A 77 -21.42 -2.91 3.80
CA LYS A 77 -20.66 -1.83 4.44
C LYS A 77 -20.40 -0.64 3.50
N GLY A 78 -20.55 -0.82 2.19
CA GLY A 78 -20.12 0.12 1.17
C GLY A 78 -18.65 -0.05 0.78
N PHE A 79 -18.07 0.97 0.17
CA PHE A 79 -16.73 0.93 -0.41
C PHE A 79 -15.63 1.33 0.58
N PHE A 80 -15.99 1.73 1.79
CA PHE A 80 -15.06 2.09 2.85
C PHE A 80 -15.62 1.76 4.24
N GLU A 81 -14.73 1.72 5.22
CA GLU A 81 -15.03 1.70 6.65
C GLU A 81 -14.28 2.84 7.31
N VAL A 82 -14.68 3.23 8.51
CA VAL A 82 -13.93 4.14 9.37
C VAL A 82 -13.30 3.29 10.46
N ASP A 83 -11.98 3.37 10.59
CA ASP A 83 -11.25 2.58 11.57
C ASP A 83 -11.24 3.23 12.98
N ARG A 84 -10.46 2.64 13.90
CA ARG A 84 -10.38 3.12 15.29
C ARG A 84 -9.66 4.46 15.44
N GLU A 85 -8.84 4.83 14.47
CA GLU A 85 -8.11 6.09 14.41
C GLU A 85 -8.92 7.18 13.70
N ASN A 86 -10.13 6.84 13.27
CA ASN A 86 -11.07 7.67 12.51
C ASN A 86 -10.58 7.94 11.07
N ASP A 87 -9.76 7.05 10.52
CA ASP A 87 -9.33 7.09 9.13
C ASP A 87 -10.31 6.32 8.22
N ILE A 88 -10.50 6.81 7.00
CA ILE A 88 -11.25 6.12 5.94
C ILE A 88 -10.34 5.02 5.36
N VAL A 89 -10.84 3.78 5.37
CA VAL A 89 -10.06 2.61 4.96
C VAL A 89 -10.87 1.68 4.06
N THR A 90 -10.19 0.81 3.32
CA THR A 90 -10.88 -0.23 2.53
C THR A 90 -11.65 -1.18 3.45
N PRO A 91 -12.86 -1.64 3.05
CA PRO A 91 -13.63 -2.55 3.88
C PRO A 91 -12.94 -3.90 4.02
N LEU A 92 -13.07 -4.49 5.20
CA LEU A 92 -12.54 -5.82 5.52
C LEU A 92 -13.66 -6.86 5.56
N VAL A 93 -13.35 -8.08 5.16
CA VAL A 93 -14.22 -9.24 5.38
C VAL A 93 -14.16 -9.64 6.84
N SER A 94 -15.31 -9.84 7.47
CA SER A 94 -15.38 -10.20 8.90
C SER A 94 -14.65 -11.50 9.22
N PRO A 95 -13.86 -11.57 10.30
CA PRO A 95 -13.04 -12.73 10.68
C PRO A 95 -13.83 -14.01 10.88
N GLU A 96 -15.05 -13.91 11.43
CA GLU A 96 -15.93 -15.04 11.75
C GLU A 96 -16.31 -15.90 10.54
N LYS A 97 -16.07 -15.36 9.34
CA LYS A 97 -16.34 -16.02 8.06
C LYS A 97 -15.07 -16.27 7.25
N SER A 98 -13.89 -16.14 7.84
CA SER A 98 -12.61 -16.35 7.12
C SER A 98 -12.39 -17.84 6.87
N GLU A 99 -12.31 -18.23 5.59
CA GLU A 99 -11.94 -19.58 5.17
C GLU A 99 -10.42 -19.80 5.15
N ILE A 100 -9.63 -18.82 5.60
CA ILE A 100 -8.17 -18.95 5.69
C ILE A 100 -7.82 -19.85 6.89
N SER A 101 -8.07 -21.13 6.74
CA SER A 101 -7.59 -22.17 7.62
C SER A 101 -6.30 -22.74 7.03
N GLY A 102 -5.15 -22.45 7.65
CA GLY A 102 -3.94 -23.15 7.22
C GLY A 102 -2.62 -22.49 7.61
N GLY A 103 -2.25 -22.64 8.87
CA GLY A 103 -0.88 -22.46 9.34
C GLY A 103 -0.84 -22.65 10.85
N PRO A 104 0.03 -23.54 11.39
CA PRO A 104 -0.01 -23.94 12.79
C PRO A 104 0.36 -22.87 13.82
N ASP A 105 0.89 -21.69 13.43
CA ASP A 105 1.46 -20.73 14.39
C ASP A 105 0.84 -19.30 14.37
N LEU A 106 -0.31 -19.10 13.71
CA LEU A 106 -0.95 -17.78 13.61
C LEU A 106 -2.35 -17.72 14.26
N ALA A 107 -2.56 -18.51 15.30
CA ALA A 107 -3.87 -18.68 15.96
C ALA A 107 -4.35 -17.47 16.79
N THR A 108 -3.63 -16.35 16.82
CA THR A 108 -3.97 -15.21 17.68
C THR A 108 -4.09 -13.87 16.93
N ALA A 109 -3.63 -13.76 15.71
CA ALA A 109 -3.84 -12.56 14.90
C ALA A 109 -5.18 -12.69 14.16
N GLN A 110 -6.09 -11.78 14.40
CA GLN A 110 -7.36 -11.66 13.70
C GLN A 110 -7.05 -11.24 12.26
N ARG A 111 -6.91 -12.22 11.35
CA ARG A 111 -6.67 -11.96 9.94
C ARG A 111 -7.96 -11.52 9.29
N CYS A 112 -7.96 -10.32 8.74
CA CYS A 112 -9.07 -9.76 8.00
C CYS A 112 -8.62 -9.50 6.57
N GLU A 113 -9.15 -10.27 5.62
CA GLU A 113 -8.88 -9.99 4.21
C GLU A 113 -9.56 -8.71 3.75
N CYS A 114 -8.87 -7.91 2.93
CA CYS A 114 -9.48 -6.77 2.24
C CYS A 114 -10.66 -7.26 1.37
N ALA A 115 -11.79 -6.54 1.38
CA ALA A 115 -12.96 -6.92 0.58
C ALA A 115 -12.66 -6.99 -0.93
N PHE A 116 -11.67 -6.25 -1.41
CA PHE A 116 -11.24 -6.24 -2.81
C PHE A 116 -10.24 -7.36 -3.16
N CYS A 117 -10.14 -8.40 -2.33
CA CYS A 117 -9.29 -9.55 -2.58
C CYS A 117 -9.82 -10.44 -3.70
N HIS A 118 -8.86 -11.03 -4.41
CA HIS A 118 -9.01 -12.14 -5.33
C HIS A 118 -7.95 -13.19 -5.00
N PHE A 119 -8.32 -14.45 -4.87
CA PHE A 119 -7.35 -15.52 -4.64
C PHE A 119 -7.02 -16.24 -5.95
N GLY A 120 -5.73 -16.40 -6.20
CA GLY A 120 -5.22 -17.18 -7.32
C GLY A 120 -5.27 -18.68 -7.05
N GLU A 121 -4.88 -19.48 -8.04
CA GLU A 121 -4.98 -20.96 -7.99
C GLU A 121 -4.13 -21.60 -6.88
N GLN A 122 -3.05 -20.93 -6.47
CA GLN A 122 -2.17 -21.39 -5.39
C GLN A 122 -2.50 -20.74 -4.03
N GLY A 123 -3.65 -20.05 -3.93
CA GLY A 123 -4.10 -19.37 -2.72
C GLY A 123 -3.34 -18.08 -2.39
N GLU A 124 -2.64 -17.50 -3.38
CA GLU A 124 -2.06 -16.17 -3.26
C GLU A 124 -3.15 -15.09 -3.34
N CYS A 125 -3.00 -14.05 -2.52
CA CYS A 125 -3.94 -12.93 -2.53
C CYS A 125 -3.54 -11.89 -3.56
N LEU A 126 -4.45 -11.58 -4.46
CA LEU A 126 -4.35 -10.57 -5.51
C LEU A 126 -5.38 -9.47 -5.26
N CYS A 127 -5.20 -8.32 -5.87
CA CYS A 127 -6.19 -7.26 -5.85
C CYS A 127 -7.14 -7.39 -7.06
N ALA A 128 -8.44 -7.52 -6.81
CA ALA A 128 -9.46 -7.59 -7.87
C ALA A 128 -9.51 -6.30 -8.71
N ILE A 129 -9.28 -5.14 -8.08
CA ILE A 129 -9.21 -3.84 -8.75
C ILE A 129 -8.08 -3.82 -9.78
N GLU A 130 -6.89 -4.29 -9.39
CA GLU A 130 -5.73 -4.38 -10.27
C GLU A 130 -5.94 -5.44 -11.37
N LYS A 131 -6.53 -6.59 -11.02
CA LYS A 131 -6.86 -7.66 -11.96
C LYS A 131 -7.79 -7.19 -13.08
N ALA A 132 -8.71 -6.29 -12.76
CA ALA A 132 -9.61 -5.67 -13.74
C ALA A 132 -8.98 -4.50 -14.53
N GLY A 133 -7.72 -4.17 -14.30
CA GLY A 133 -7.05 -3.03 -14.92
C GLY A 133 -7.50 -1.67 -14.39
N CYS A 134 -8.21 -1.64 -13.25
CA CYS A 134 -8.65 -0.42 -12.59
C CYS A 134 -7.55 0.17 -11.69
N THR A 135 -7.68 1.46 -11.35
CA THR A 135 -6.74 2.15 -10.46
C THR A 135 -6.96 1.71 -9.02
N LYS A 136 -5.92 1.14 -8.41
CA LYS A 136 -5.89 0.85 -6.98
C LYS A 136 -5.84 2.14 -6.16
N PRO A 137 -6.27 2.10 -4.88
CA PRO A 137 -6.00 3.17 -3.93
C PRO A 137 -4.52 3.55 -3.88
N ALA A 138 -4.24 4.85 -3.69
CA ALA A 138 -2.89 5.38 -3.63
C ALA A 138 -2.06 4.69 -2.54
N SER A 139 -2.65 4.45 -1.37
CA SER A 139 -2.02 3.73 -0.25
C SER A 139 -1.57 2.31 -0.61
N CYS A 140 -2.29 1.63 -1.51
CA CYS A 140 -1.94 0.30 -2.01
C CYS A 140 -0.91 0.35 -3.14
N SER A 141 -1.05 1.32 -4.07
CA SER A 141 -0.15 1.43 -5.23
C SER A 141 1.21 2.01 -4.88
N LEU A 142 1.29 2.87 -3.88
CA LEU A 142 2.52 3.50 -3.40
C LEU A 142 3.24 2.71 -2.29
N TYR A 143 2.62 1.62 -1.78
CA TYR A 143 3.26 0.84 -0.72
C TYR A 143 4.65 0.33 -1.15
N PRO A 144 5.73 0.50 -0.33
CA PRO A 144 5.75 0.80 1.09
C PRO A 144 5.75 2.29 1.47
N ILE A 145 5.55 3.22 0.55
CA ILE A 145 5.41 4.64 0.90
C ILE A 145 4.03 4.85 1.53
N ARG A 146 4.01 5.48 2.71
CA ARG A 146 2.81 5.98 3.38
C ARG A 146 2.71 7.48 3.18
N ILE A 147 1.49 7.93 2.88
CA ILE A 147 1.13 9.34 2.75
C ILE A 147 0.50 9.77 4.08
N THR A 148 0.96 10.89 4.61
CA THR A 148 0.37 11.54 5.79
C THR A 148 -0.02 12.96 5.43
N HIS A 149 -1.26 13.34 5.68
CA HIS A 149 -1.74 14.71 5.53
C HIS A 149 -1.27 15.55 6.72
N LEU A 150 -0.66 16.70 6.44
CA LEU A 150 -0.13 17.58 7.48
C LEU A 150 -1.19 18.58 7.94
N THR A 151 -1.28 18.86 9.23
CA THR A 151 -2.25 19.80 9.83
C THR A 151 -2.17 21.22 9.26
N GLY A 152 -1.02 21.62 8.73
CA GLY A 152 -0.81 22.93 8.08
C GLY A 152 -1.04 22.95 6.57
N GLY A 153 -1.53 21.86 6.02
CA GLY A 153 -1.56 21.60 4.56
C GLY A 153 -0.27 20.94 4.07
N GLY A 154 -0.32 20.32 2.89
CA GLY A 154 0.78 19.53 2.33
C GLY A 154 0.76 18.07 2.77
N LEU A 155 1.74 17.32 2.28
CA LEU A 155 1.85 15.87 2.47
C LEU A 155 3.22 15.50 3.04
N ALA A 156 3.29 14.41 3.79
CA ALA A 156 4.53 13.75 4.14
C ALA A 156 4.56 12.34 3.56
N LEU A 157 5.67 11.96 2.92
CA LEU A 157 5.93 10.64 2.38
C LEU A 157 7.02 9.95 3.20
N ASN A 158 6.71 8.77 3.75
CA ASN A 158 7.62 8.00 4.58
C ASN A 158 7.61 6.53 4.16
N VAL A 159 8.73 5.83 4.31
CA VAL A 159 8.78 4.39 4.11
C VAL A 159 8.24 3.67 5.35
N HIS A 160 7.31 2.76 5.14
CA HIS A 160 6.76 1.89 6.17
C HIS A 160 7.46 0.54 6.15
N HIS A 161 8.13 0.22 7.24
CA HIS A 161 8.79 -1.08 7.44
C HIS A 161 7.82 -2.05 8.14
N TRP A 162 7.16 -2.88 7.35
CA TRP A 162 6.28 -3.93 7.86
C TRP A 162 6.98 -5.29 7.73
N ASP A 163 6.93 -6.11 8.77
CA ASP A 163 7.65 -7.40 8.83
C ASP A 163 7.29 -8.34 7.66
N ILE A 164 6.05 -8.31 7.20
CA ILE A 164 5.61 -9.09 6.03
C ILE A 164 6.36 -8.71 4.74
N CYS A 165 6.93 -7.50 4.68
CA CYS A 165 7.68 -6.99 3.53
C CYS A 165 9.21 -7.12 3.68
N LYS A 166 9.71 -7.71 4.77
CA LYS A 166 11.15 -7.95 4.96
C LYS A 166 11.82 -8.60 3.74
N PRO A 167 11.24 -9.64 3.10
CA PRO A 167 11.80 -10.22 1.88
C PRO A 167 11.91 -9.23 0.72
N ALA A 168 10.99 -8.26 0.62
CA ALA A 168 11.02 -7.24 -0.43
C ALA A 168 12.16 -6.24 -0.25
N PHE A 169 12.48 -5.85 0.99
CA PHE A 169 13.65 -5.03 1.30
C PHE A 169 14.95 -5.80 1.00
N GLU A 170 15.04 -7.06 1.38
CA GLU A 170 16.19 -7.93 1.09
C GLU A 170 16.39 -8.14 -0.42
N LYS A 171 15.30 -8.32 -1.17
CA LYS A 171 15.32 -8.43 -2.63
C LYS A 171 15.78 -7.12 -3.27
N GLY A 172 15.21 -5.99 -2.88
CA GLY A 172 15.60 -4.67 -3.36
C GLY A 172 17.09 -4.38 -3.13
N ALA A 173 17.62 -4.74 -1.94
CA ALA A 173 19.03 -4.58 -1.64
C ALA A 173 19.92 -5.47 -2.53
N ARG A 174 19.54 -6.71 -2.78
CA ARG A 174 20.23 -7.63 -3.67
C ARG A 174 20.23 -7.15 -5.12
N GLU A 175 19.10 -6.63 -5.59
CA GLU A 175 18.91 -6.12 -6.95
C GLU A 175 19.32 -4.65 -7.11
N ARG A 176 19.66 -3.96 -6.01
CA ARG A 176 20.02 -2.54 -5.95
C ARG A 176 18.94 -1.61 -6.52
N ILE A 177 17.68 -1.93 -6.20
CA ILE A 177 16.52 -1.14 -6.61
C ILE A 177 16.05 -0.32 -5.40
N LEU A 178 16.08 1.00 -5.50
CA LEU A 178 15.60 1.89 -4.45
C LEU A 178 14.07 2.02 -4.48
N VAL A 179 13.46 2.33 -3.31
CA VAL A 179 12.00 2.48 -3.17
C VAL A 179 11.41 3.38 -4.25
N TYR A 180 11.96 4.60 -4.43
CA TYR A 180 11.43 5.52 -5.44
C TYR A 180 11.57 5.02 -6.88
N GLN A 181 12.61 4.22 -7.17
CA GLN A 181 12.81 3.62 -8.49
C GLN A 181 11.80 2.51 -8.77
N PHE A 182 11.57 1.65 -7.77
CA PHE A 182 10.55 0.60 -7.85
C PHE A 182 9.15 1.19 -8.05
N LEU A 183 8.87 2.30 -7.38
CA LEU A 183 7.57 2.98 -7.42
C LEU A 183 7.49 4.12 -8.44
N LYS A 184 8.36 4.16 -9.46
CA LYS A 184 8.36 5.22 -10.47
C LYS A 184 6.95 5.49 -11.01
N ASN A 185 6.31 4.49 -11.58
CA ASN A 185 4.99 4.66 -12.21
C ASN A 185 3.89 5.11 -11.22
N PRO A 186 3.73 4.50 -10.03
CA PRO A 186 2.79 4.99 -9.03
C PRO A 186 3.07 6.42 -8.56
N LEU A 187 4.34 6.79 -8.33
CA LEU A 187 4.73 8.13 -7.91
C LEU A 187 4.43 9.17 -8.99
N THR A 188 4.80 8.88 -10.24
CA THR A 188 4.47 9.75 -11.38
C THR A 188 2.96 9.91 -11.56
N LYS A 189 2.20 8.83 -11.37
CA LYS A 189 0.74 8.89 -11.47
C LYS A 189 0.10 9.72 -10.36
N ALA A 190 0.61 9.62 -9.13
CA ALA A 190 0.05 10.32 -7.97
C ALA A 190 0.46 11.79 -7.90
N PHE A 191 1.70 12.12 -8.23
CA PHE A 191 2.31 13.44 -7.99
C PHE A 191 2.81 14.16 -9.24
N GLY A 192 2.78 13.52 -10.40
CA GLY A 192 3.24 14.07 -11.66
C GLY A 192 4.71 13.79 -11.96
N GLU A 193 5.10 14.00 -13.23
CA GLU A 193 6.45 13.77 -13.74
C GLU A 193 7.46 14.72 -13.09
N ASP A 194 7.13 16.01 -12.96
CA ASP A 194 7.99 17.04 -12.36
C ASP A 194 8.38 16.67 -10.91
N PHE A 195 7.43 16.15 -10.14
CA PHE A 195 7.72 15.64 -8.79
C PHE A 195 8.72 14.49 -8.83
N TYR A 196 8.51 13.52 -9.71
CA TYR A 196 9.41 12.37 -9.81
C TYR A 196 10.82 12.76 -10.28
N GLU A 197 10.93 13.71 -11.20
CA GLU A 197 12.23 14.26 -11.63
C GLU A 197 12.96 14.97 -10.48
N ALA A 198 12.26 15.81 -9.72
CA ALA A 198 12.82 16.47 -8.54
C ALA A 198 13.27 15.47 -7.48
N LEU A 199 12.45 14.42 -7.22
CA LEU A 199 12.79 13.33 -6.31
C LEU A 199 14.03 12.56 -6.75
N SER A 200 14.14 12.28 -8.06
CA SER A 200 15.29 11.59 -8.64
C SER A 200 16.57 12.45 -8.57
N ALA A 201 16.45 13.77 -8.72
CA ALA A 201 17.56 14.70 -8.56
C ALA A 201 18.06 14.75 -7.11
N ALA A 202 17.12 14.79 -6.13
CA ALA A 202 17.45 14.74 -4.71
C ALA A 202 18.15 13.41 -4.34
N ALA A 203 17.66 12.29 -4.85
CA ALA A 203 18.29 10.98 -4.65
C ALA A 203 19.74 10.96 -5.13
N LYS A 204 20.01 11.48 -6.32
CA LYS A 204 21.39 11.57 -6.87
C LYS A 204 22.31 12.43 -6.00
N HIS A 205 21.78 13.50 -5.42
CA HIS A 205 22.55 14.40 -4.55
C HIS A 205 22.90 13.73 -3.21
N LEU A 206 22.02 12.90 -2.67
CA LEU A 206 22.24 12.19 -1.40
C LEU A 206 23.15 10.96 -1.54
N HIS A 207 23.24 10.38 -2.73
CA HIS A 207 24.09 9.21 -3.02
C HIS A 207 25.48 9.58 -3.61
N GLY A 208 25.68 10.81 -4.06
CA GLY A 208 26.96 11.31 -4.61
C GLY A 208 27.87 11.81 -3.55
#